data_65700edd87766d6b4a2a6f6233bb7bca
#
_entry.id   65700edd87766d6b4a2a6f6233bb7bca
#
_cell.length_a   1.000
_cell.length_b   1.000
_cell.length_c   1.000
_cell.angle_alpha   90.00
_cell.angle_beta   90.00
_cell.angle_gamma   90.00
#
_symmetry.space_group_name_H-M   'P 1'
#
loop_
_entity.id
_entity.type
_entity.pdbx_description
1 polymer ?
#
loop_
_entity_poly.entity_id
_entity_poly.type
_entity_poly.pdbx_seq_one_letter_code
_entity_poly.pdbx_strand_id
1 'polypeptide(L)'
;MATINLTRGEFLKRVADIENSPNQWKYLGSRPALVDFYAPWCGPCKSLLPRLEELAKEYEGKVDIYKVNVDSEQQLAEEFDIRSIPTLLFIPKVGLPQTRLGAMPTDQLREVFDRMINL
;
A
#
# COMPACT_ATOMS: atom_id res chain seq x y z
N MET A 1 -12.38 7.72 -6.97
CA MET A 1 -12.45 6.32 -6.58
C MET A 1 -12.04 6.15 -5.13
N ALA A 2 -12.50 5.09 -4.54
CA ALA A 2 -12.13 4.73 -3.20
C ALA A 2 -10.81 3.94 -3.19
N THR A 3 -10.28 3.71 -1.99
CA THR A 3 -9.20 2.75 -1.80
C THR A 3 -9.70 1.33 -2.10
N ILE A 4 -8.79 0.45 -2.45
CA ILE A 4 -9.10 -0.89 -2.91
C ILE A 4 -8.65 -1.90 -1.85
N ASN A 5 -9.58 -2.71 -1.34
CA ASN A 5 -9.24 -3.81 -0.44
C ASN A 5 -8.54 -4.91 -1.22
N LEU A 6 -7.41 -5.38 -0.69
CA LEU A 6 -6.67 -6.49 -1.30
C LEU A 6 -6.66 -7.70 -0.40
N THR A 7 -7.02 -8.84 -0.97
CA THR A 7 -6.69 -10.14 -0.42
C THR A 7 -5.27 -10.52 -0.87
N ARG A 8 -4.71 -11.57 -0.29
CA ARG A 8 -3.41 -12.09 -0.76
C ARG A 8 -3.48 -12.51 -2.23
N GLY A 9 -4.57 -13.18 -2.63
CA GLY A 9 -4.74 -13.59 -4.03
C GLY A 9 -4.74 -12.42 -5.00
N GLU A 10 -5.42 -11.35 -4.64
CA GLU A 10 -5.43 -10.13 -5.44
C GLU A 10 -4.06 -9.44 -5.47
N PHE A 11 -3.35 -9.46 -4.33
CA PHE A 11 -1.99 -8.93 -4.27
C PHE A 11 -1.07 -9.62 -5.27
N LEU A 12 -1.13 -10.95 -5.32
CA LEU A 12 -0.30 -11.73 -6.25
C LEU A 12 -0.56 -11.40 -7.71
N LYS A 13 -1.78 -10.99 -8.04
CA LYS A 13 -2.17 -10.66 -9.42
C LYS A 13 -1.92 -9.21 -9.78
N ARG A 14 -2.07 -8.29 -8.83
CA ARG A 14 -2.05 -6.85 -9.10
C ARG A 14 -0.76 -6.16 -8.72
N VAL A 15 -0.07 -6.69 -7.71
CA VAL A 15 1.09 -6.01 -7.14
C VAL A 15 2.37 -6.78 -7.44
N ALA A 16 2.52 -7.97 -6.94
CA ALA A 16 3.73 -8.77 -7.18
C ALA A 16 3.48 -10.23 -6.88
N ASP A 17 3.97 -11.11 -7.74
CA ASP A 17 3.86 -12.56 -7.56
C ASP A 17 5.01 -13.05 -6.67
N ILE A 18 4.91 -12.76 -5.39
CA ILE A 18 5.91 -13.14 -4.39
C ILE A 18 5.92 -14.64 -4.10
N GLU A 19 4.87 -15.36 -4.49
CA GLU A 19 4.79 -16.81 -4.33
C GLU A 19 5.71 -17.54 -5.31
N ASN A 20 5.66 -17.17 -6.58
CA ASN A 20 6.46 -17.80 -7.62
C ASN A 20 7.83 -17.15 -7.81
N SER A 21 8.00 -15.91 -7.38
CA SER A 21 9.25 -15.17 -7.50
C SER A 21 9.60 -14.49 -6.17
N PRO A 22 9.87 -15.26 -5.12
CA PRO A 22 10.04 -14.69 -3.77
C PRO A 22 11.31 -13.86 -3.60
N ASN A 23 12.32 -14.05 -4.44
CA ASN A 23 13.60 -13.37 -4.31
C ASN A 23 13.80 -12.24 -5.33
N GLN A 24 12.76 -11.94 -6.09
CA GLN A 24 12.84 -10.91 -7.12
C GLN A 24 11.60 -10.03 -7.06
N TRP A 25 11.80 -8.73 -6.82
CA TRP A 25 10.68 -7.80 -6.85
C TRP A 25 10.37 -7.42 -8.29
N LYS A 26 9.14 -7.68 -8.71
CA LYS A 26 8.63 -7.26 -10.01
C LYS A 26 7.21 -6.74 -9.83
N TYR A 27 7.05 -5.43 -9.91
CA TYR A 27 5.74 -4.80 -9.78
C TYR A 27 4.91 -5.05 -11.04
N LEU A 28 3.67 -5.47 -10.85
CA LEU A 28 2.76 -5.84 -11.94
C LEU A 28 1.83 -4.69 -12.35
N GLY A 29 1.75 -3.62 -11.57
CA GLY A 29 0.88 -2.49 -11.85
C GLY A 29 1.42 -1.56 -12.92
N SER A 30 0.54 -0.73 -13.47
CA SER A 30 0.88 0.23 -14.53
C SER A 30 1.20 1.63 -13.99
N ARG A 31 0.97 1.88 -12.71
CA ARG A 31 1.23 3.17 -12.05
C ARG A 31 1.66 2.93 -10.61
N PRO A 32 2.28 3.93 -9.96
CA PRO A 32 2.71 3.76 -8.58
C PRO A 32 1.56 3.38 -7.66
N ALA A 33 1.88 2.75 -6.55
CA ALA A 33 0.86 2.31 -5.60
C ALA A 33 1.30 2.53 -4.16
N LEU A 34 0.31 2.59 -3.28
CA LEU A 34 0.48 2.51 -1.84
C LEU A 34 -0.33 1.31 -1.34
N VAL A 35 0.28 0.51 -0.49
CA VAL A 35 -0.44 -0.54 0.24
C VAL A 35 -0.42 -0.20 1.73
N ASP A 36 -1.60 0.00 2.30
CA ASP A 36 -1.80 0.28 3.72
C ASP A 36 -2.13 -1.02 4.45
N PHE A 37 -1.19 -1.51 5.27
CA PHE A 37 -1.43 -2.66 6.14
C PHE A 37 -2.06 -2.14 7.43
N TYR A 38 -3.29 -2.55 7.70
CA TYR A 38 -4.09 -2.01 8.80
C TYR A 38 -4.85 -3.11 9.53
N ALA A 39 -5.46 -2.76 10.66
CA ALA A 39 -6.45 -3.60 11.32
C ALA A 39 -7.65 -2.75 11.74
N PRO A 40 -8.86 -3.32 11.78
CA PRO A 40 -10.07 -2.56 12.12
C PRO A 40 -10.08 -1.96 13.53
N TRP A 41 -9.35 -2.57 14.45
CA TRP A 41 -9.27 -2.12 15.85
C TRP A 41 -8.19 -1.10 16.13
N CYS A 42 -7.39 -0.77 15.14
CA CYS A 42 -6.23 0.11 15.28
C CYS A 42 -6.65 1.57 15.18
N GLY A 43 -6.45 2.37 16.23
CA GLY A 43 -6.83 3.78 16.27
C GLY A 43 -6.17 4.63 15.19
N PRO A 44 -4.82 4.63 15.10
CA PRO A 44 -4.12 5.38 14.04
C PRO A 44 -4.52 4.96 12.63
N CYS A 45 -4.81 3.67 12.42
CA CYS A 45 -5.28 3.17 11.13
C CYS A 45 -6.63 3.79 10.77
N LYS A 46 -7.55 3.88 11.74
CA LYS A 46 -8.88 4.49 11.54
C LYS A 46 -8.76 5.97 11.21
N SER A 47 -7.83 6.68 11.85
CA SER A 47 -7.61 8.10 11.59
C SER A 47 -7.03 8.34 10.20
N LEU A 48 -6.20 7.41 9.73
CA LEU A 48 -5.55 7.52 8.43
C LEU A 48 -6.52 7.25 7.27
N LEU A 49 -7.47 6.35 7.46
CA LEU A 49 -8.34 5.87 6.38
C LEU A 49 -9.10 6.98 5.64
N PRO A 50 -9.78 7.93 6.31
CA PRO A 50 -10.44 9.01 5.58
C PRO A 50 -9.50 9.85 4.73
N ARG A 51 -8.26 10.04 5.18
CA ARG A 51 -7.24 10.77 4.43
C ARG A 51 -6.83 10.00 3.19
N LEU A 52 -6.69 8.67 3.29
CA LEU A 52 -6.37 7.83 2.13
C LEU A 52 -7.52 7.82 1.13
N GLU A 53 -8.77 7.83 1.61
CA GLU A 53 -9.93 7.91 0.71
C GLU A 53 -9.95 9.23 -0.07
N GLU A 54 -9.62 10.34 0.56
CA GLU A 54 -9.50 11.63 -0.13
C GLU A 54 -8.37 11.61 -1.15
N LEU A 55 -7.21 11.08 -0.77
CA LEU A 55 -6.07 10.99 -1.67
C LEU A 55 -6.34 10.04 -2.84
N ALA A 56 -7.10 8.97 -2.62
CA ALA A 56 -7.49 8.07 -3.70
C ALA A 56 -8.30 8.80 -4.77
N LYS A 57 -9.15 9.74 -4.38
CA LYS A 57 -9.89 10.58 -5.32
C LYS A 57 -8.98 11.58 -6.02
N GLU A 58 -8.13 12.24 -5.25
CA GLU A 58 -7.21 13.27 -5.76
C GLU A 58 -6.22 12.69 -6.78
N TYR A 59 -5.72 11.47 -6.52
CA TYR A 59 -4.72 10.81 -7.36
C TYR A 59 -5.31 9.72 -8.26
N GLU A 60 -6.62 9.76 -8.49
CA GLU A 60 -7.27 8.79 -9.38
C GLU A 60 -6.59 8.78 -10.75
N GLY A 61 -6.24 7.59 -11.21
CA GLY A 61 -5.50 7.40 -12.46
C GLY A 61 -4.00 7.65 -12.38
N LYS A 62 -3.49 8.11 -11.24
CA LYS A 62 -2.07 8.41 -11.05
C LYS A 62 -1.39 7.53 -10.03
N VAL A 63 -2.09 7.19 -8.95
CA VAL A 63 -1.60 6.32 -7.88
C VAL A 63 -2.73 5.40 -7.45
N ASP A 64 -2.46 4.11 -7.37
CA ASP A 64 -3.42 3.16 -6.82
C ASP A 64 -3.21 3.04 -5.31
N ILE A 65 -4.28 3.16 -4.53
CA ILE A 65 -4.20 3.05 -3.08
C ILE A 65 -4.96 1.81 -2.62
N TYR A 66 -4.22 0.85 -2.08
CA TYR A 66 -4.72 -0.43 -1.62
C TYR A 66 -4.71 -0.51 -0.09
N LYS A 67 -5.61 -1.31 0.45
CA LYS A 67 -5.67 -1.63 1.88
C LYS A 67 -5.60 -3.14 2.08
N VAL A 68 -4.79 -3.58 3.03
CA VAL A 68 -4.69 -4.98 3.44
C VAL A 68 -5.01 -5.08 4.93
N ASN A 69 -6.07 -5.82 5.26
CA ASN A 69 -6.44 -6.10 6.64
C ASN A 69 -5.56 -7.24 7.16
N VAL A 70 -4.65 -6.94 8.11
CA VAL A 70 -3.70 -7.93 8.59
C VAL A 70 -4.37 -9.05 9.40
N ASP A 71 -5.56 -8.82 9.93
CA ASP A 71 -6.28 -9.86 10.67
C ASP A 71 -6.81 -10.95 9.73
N SER A 72 -7.28 -10.56 8.56
CA SER A 72 -7.80 -11.51 7.57
C SER A 72 -6.72 -12.01 6.59
N GLU A 73 -5.64 -11.25 6.39
CA GLU A 73 -4.56 -11.60 5.48
C GLU A 73 -3.25 -11.83 6.24
N GLN A 74 -3.28 -12.77 7.18
CA GLN A 74 -2.14 -13.03 8.07
C GLN A 74 -0.91 -13.51 7.34
N GLN A 75 -1.08 -14.35 6.33
CA GLN A 75 0.04 -14.85 5.54
C GLN A 75 0.76 -13.73 4.81
N LEU A 76 0.02 -12.83 4.18
CA LEU A 76 0.61 -11.69 3.48
C LEU A 76 1.34 -10.77 4.45
N ALA A 77 0.76 -10.53 5.63
CA ALA A 77 1.39 -9.71 6.66
C ALA A 77 2.71 -10.33 7.12
N GLU A 78 2.77 -11.64 7.28
CA GLU A 78 4.00 -12.34 7.65
C GLU A 78 5.05 -12.25 6.55
N GLU A 79 4.63 -12.38 5.29
CA GLU A 79 5.54 -12.31 4.15
C GLU A 79 6.22 -10.93 4.04
N PHE A 80 5.55 -9.88 4.49
CA PHE A 80 6.11 -8.53 4.54
C PHE A 80 6.67 -8.15 5.91
N ASP A 81 6.72 -9.11 6.84
CA ASP A 81 7.25 -8.90 8.19
C ASP A 81 6.58 -7.70 8.89
N ILE A 82 5.24 -7.63 8.77
CA ILE A 82 4.46 -6.55 9.39
C ILE A 82 4.37 -6.80 10.89
N ARG A 83 4.98 -5.92 11.69
CA ARG A 83 5.04 -6.02 13.16
C ARG A 83 4.27 -4.93 13.86
N SER A 84 4.09 -3.81 13.20
CA SER A 84 3.31 -2.70 13.73
C SER A 84 2.39 -2.17 12.64
N ILE A 85 1.28 -1.54 13.04
CA ILE A 85 0.31 -0.99 12.11
C ILE A 85 -0.08 0.43 12.52
N PRO A 86 -0.38 1.29 11.54
CA PRO A 86 -0.30 1.00 10.12
C PRO A 86 1.14 0.92 9.62
N THR A 87 1.38 0.06 8.63
CA THR A 87 2.61 0.05 7.87
C THR A 87 2.26 0.40 6.43
N LEU A 88 2.95 1.37 5.87
CA LEU A 88 2.70 1.87 4.52
C LEU A 88 3.80 1.38 3.59
N LEU A 89 3.41 0.66 2.54
CA LEU A 89 4.32 0.17 1.51
C LEU A 89 4.15 1.03 0.27
N PHE A 90 5.17 1.83 -0.05
CA PHE A 90 5.17 2.69 -1.24
C PHE A 90 5.86 1.95 -2.38
N ILE A 91 5.15 1.80 -3.47
CA ILE A 91 5.61 1.01 -4.62
C ILE A 91 5.76 1.92 -5.83
N PRO A 92 6.98 2.33 -6.18
CA PRO A 92 7.20 3.08 -7.41
C PRO A 92 7.00 2.17 -8.62
N LYS A 93 6.71 2.75 -9.76
CA LYS A 93 6.56 2.00 -11.00
C LYS A 93 7.87 1.31 -11.38
N VAL A 94 8.99 1.94 -11.08
CA VAL A 94 10.34 1.44 -11.35
C VAL A 94 11.14 1.52 -10.06
N GLY A 95 11.86 0.45 -9.74
CA GLY A 95 12.69 0.39 -8.54
C GLY A 95 12.04 -0.42 -7.43
N LEU A 96 12.63 -0.36 -6.25
CA LEU A 96 12.22 -1.16 -5.10
C LEU A 96 11.16 -0.45 -4.25
N PRO A 97 10.23 -1.20 -3.65
CA PRO A 97 9.29 -0.63 -2.72
C PRO A 97 9.96 -0.21 -1.42
N GLN A 98 9.36 0.76 -0.74
CA GLN A 98 9.84 1.24 0.55
C GLN A 98 8.72 1.22 1.57
N THR A 99 9.03 0.86 2.81
CA THR A 99 8.06 0.87 3.90
C THR A 99 8.26 2.08 4.81
N ARG A 100 7.16 2.59 5.33
CA ARG A 100 7.13 3.59 6.39
C ARG A 100 6.18 3.12 7.48
N LEU A 101 6.59 3.26 8.72
CA LEU A 101 5.78 2.89 9.87
C LEU A 101 4.96 4.07 10.36
N GLY A 102 3.72 3.78 10.75
CA GLY A 102 2.84 4.78 11.35
C GLY A 102 2.03 5.59 10.33
N ALA A 103 1.08 6.36 10.87
CA ALA A 103 0.21 7.20 10.07
C ALA A 103 0.95 8.48 9.68
N MET A 104 1.16 8.66 8.38
CA MET A 104 1.83 9.85 7.86
C MET A 104 0.83 11.00 7.70
N PRO A 105 1.28 12.26 7.90
CA PRO A 105 0.45 13.41 7.54
C PRO A 105 0.14 13.47 6.04
N THR A 106 -1.00 14.05 5.73
CA THR A 106 -1.50 14.09 4.34
C THR A 106 -0.54 14.76 3.37
N ASP A 107 0.06 15.87 3.76
CA ASP A 107 1.01 16.59 2.90
C ASP A 107 2.29 15.80 2.65
N GLN A 108 2.74 15.00 3.62
CA GLN A 108 3.87 14.09 3.40
C GLN A 108 3.51 12.94 2.46
N LEU A 109 2.29 12.43 2.56
CA LEU A 109 1.80 11.42 1.62
C LEU A 109 1.77 11.97 0.19
N ARG A 110 1.27 13.20 0.01
CA ARG A 110 1.28 13.85 -1.31
C ARG A 110 2.69 14.00 -1.85
N GLU A 111 3.61 14.39 -1.01
CA GLU A 111 5.01 14.56 -1.41
C GLU A 111 5.60 13.24 -1.93
N VAL A 112 5.35 12.13 -1.25
CA VAL A 112 5.82 10.81 -1.71
C VAL A 112 5.14 10.42 -3.01
N PHE A 113 3.83 10.61 -3.12
CA PHE A 113 3.09 10.28 -4.34
C PHE A 113 3.61 11.09 -5.54
N ASP A 114 3.81 12.39 -5.35
CA ASP A 114 4.29 13.25 -6.42
C ASP A 114 5.69 12.84 -6.89
N ARG A 115 6.56 12.44 -5.97
CA ARG A 115 7.88 11.91 -6.33
C ARG A 115 7.78 10.60 -7.10
N MET A 116 6.90 9.69 -6.69
CA MET A 116 6.73 8.42 -7.39
C MET A 116 6.18 8.60 -8.80
N ILE A 117 5.27 9.56 -8.98
CA ILE A 117 4.68 9.86 -10.30
C ILE A 117 5.75 10.38 -11.26
N ASN A 118 6.74 11.11 -10.75
CA ASN A 118 7.76 11.77 -11.56
C ASN A 118 9.04 10.93 -11.77
N LEU A 119 9.01 9.68 -11.34
CA LEU A 119 10.16 8.78 -11.55
C LEU A 119 10.25 8.26 -12.98
#